data_7bd6a6c18a655787f8a122c3b110989e
#
_entry.id   7bd6a6c18a655787f8a122c3b110989e
#
_cell.length_a   1.000
_cell.length_b   1.000
_cell.length_c   1.000
_cell.angle_alpha   90.00
_cell.angle_beta   90.00
_cell.angle_gamma   90.00
#
_symmetry.space_group_name_H-M   'P 1'
#
loop_
_entity.id
_entity.type
_entity.pdbx_description
1 polymer ?
#
loop_
_entity_poly.entity_id
_entity_poly.type
_entity_poly.pdbx_seq_one_letter_code
_entity_poly.pdbx_strand_id
1 'polypeptide(L)'
;MRVLMFGWEFPPHIAGGLGTACYGMTRGLARNDVDVTFVVPHAYGDEDQRFTHVLNASDVEALYGSTGSGADDILEKMSFIHIDSNMVPYISPEEYEQYQERYVKSGQKVWSTTDAWKQRYTFSGKYGANLMEEVARYAVVAVQVAKNLEGQFDVIHAHDWLTYYAGIAAKRVSGKPLVVHMHATEYDRSGENVNTQVYAIERAGMHAADRVIAVSNLTRNIVINRYGVPADKVVTVHNAVRFAAGQCKMPERGVDDKIVTFLGRITYQKGPDYFVEAAAKVLKKVPNVRFVMAGSGDMMNHVIRRVARLGIADRFHFTGFLRGEDVHKMFQLSDVYVMPSVSEPFGISPLEAMRSNVPVIISKQSGVAEVLDYAVKVDYWDVDALADAIYGLIQYPALAGMFVSKGLEEVTNLKWNDAAAKIKTVYEAVIKENKKQ
;
A
#
# COMPACT_ATOMS: atom_id res chain seq x y z
N MET A 1 -8.09 -12.75 21.92
CA MET A 1 -8.76 -11.63 21.24
C MET A 1 -8.93 -12.01 19.78
N ARG A 2 -10.13 -11.79 19.22
CA ARG A 2 -10.48 -12.22 17.85
C ARG A 2 -10.83 -10.98 17.03
N VAL A 3 -10.25 -10.88 15.83
CA VAL A 3 -10.38 -9.72 14.94
C VAL A 3 -11.03 -10.15 13.63
N LEU A 4 -12.09 -9.46 13.23
CA LEU A 4 -12.62 -9.52 11.87
C LEU A 4 -11.92 -8.43 11.05
N MET A 5 -11.06 -8.83 10.11
CA MET A 5 -10.20 -7.94 9.36
C MET A 5 -10.60 -7.91 7.89
N PHE A 6 -10.85 -6.73 7.34
CA PHE A 6 -11.16 -6.53 5.93
C PHE A 6 -9.95 -5.98 5.19
N GLY A 7 -9.47 -6.73 4.20
CA GLY A 7 -8.42 -6.32 3.28
C GLY A 7 -8.85 -6.47 1.83
N TRP A 8 -7.99 -6.02 0.90
CA TRP A 8 -8.28 -6.11 -0.53
C TRP A 8 -7.49 -7.23 -1.20
N GLU A 9 -6.29 -7.48 -0.73
CA GLU A 9 -5.36 -8.46 -1.28
C GLU A 9 -4.61 -9.18 -0.16
N PHE A 10 -4.21 -10.44 -0.42
CA PHE A 10 -3.40 -11.24 0.50
C PHE A 10 -2.40 -12.10 -0.28
N PRO A 11 -1.16 -12.31 0.24
CA PRO A 11 -0.17 -13.12 -0.47
C PRO A 11 -0.63 -14.56 -0.75
N PRO A 12 -0.22 -15.13 -1.92
CA PRO A 12 0.77 -14.63 -2.88
C PRO A 12 0.26 -13.61 -3.89
N HIS A 13 -1.05 -13.36 -3.95
CA HIS A 13 -1.70 -12.49 -4.93
C HIS A 13 -1.76 -11.05 -4.41
N ILE A 14 -0.64 -10.33 -4.52
CA ILE A 14 -0.52 -8.94 -4.10
C ILE A 14 -0.02 -8.06 -5.25
N ALA A 15 -0.54 -6.83 -5.31
CA ALA A 15 -0.13 -5.83 -6.30
C ALA A 15 0.85 -4.79 -5.74
N GLY A 16 1.01 -4.72 -4.41
CA GLY A 16 1.84 -3.68 -3.80
C GLY A 16 2.13 -3.85 -2.31
N GLY A 17 2.52 -2.72 -1.70
CA GLY A 17 2.92 -2.68 -0.29
C GLY A 17 1.80 -2.98 0.71
N LEU A 18 0.53 -2.79 0.32
CA LEU A 18 -0.63 -3.03 1.20
C LEU A 18 -0.72 -4.50 1.61
N GLY A 19 -0.71 -5.43 0.65
CA GLY A 19 -0.76 -6.87 0.94
C GLY A 19 0.46 -7.35 1.73
N THR A 20 1.64 -6.81 1.45
CA THR A 20 2.87 -7.08 2.22
C THR A 20 2.73 -6.64 3.68
N ALA A 21 2.18 -5.43 3.91
CA ALA A 21 1.94 -4.90 5.25
C ALA A 21 0.89 -5.72 6.00
N CYS A 22 -0.25 -6.02 5.36
CA CYS A 22 -1.31 -6.86 5.95
C CYS A 22 -0.79 -8.23 6.37
N TYR A 23 0.01 -8.89 5.53
CA TYR A 23 0.61 -10.18 5.85
C TYR A 23 1.60 -10.10 7.01
N GLY A 24 2.49 -9.09 7.01
CA GLY A 24 3.42 -8.88 8.11
C GLY A 24 2.71 -8.64 9.44
N MET A 25 1.66 -7.84 9.39
CA MET A 25 0.82 -7.49 10.54
C MET A 25 0.06 -8.70 11.09
N THR A 26 -0.64 -9.47 10.25
CA THR A 26 -1.40 -10.65 10.70
C THR A 26 -0.50 -11.69 11.36
N ARG A 27 0.69 -11.91 10.79
CA ARG A 27 1.70 -12.76 11.40
C ARG A 27 2.20 -12.23 12.76
N GLY A 28 2.40 -10.91 12.86
CA GLY A 28 2.76 -10.26 14.12
C GLY A 28 1.65 -10.35 15.16
N LEU A 29 0.39 -10.17 14.76
CA LEU A 29 -0.79 -10.29 15.61
C LEU A 29 -0.94 -11.72 16.15
N ALA A 30 -0.80 -12.75 15.31
CA ALA A 30 -0.85 -14.13 15.75
C ALA A 30 0.21 -14.46 16.82
N ARG A 31 1.41 -13.86 16.71
CA ARG A 31 2.47 -14.00 17.73
C ARG A 31 2.21 -13.21 19.02
N ASN A 32 1.23 -12.33 19.00
CA ASN A 32 0.74 -11.57 20.15
C ASN A 32 -0.60 -12.13 20.67
N ASP A 33 -0.93 -13.39 20.38
CA ASP A 33 -2.17 -14.07 20.82
C ASP A 33 -3.44 -13.36 20.34
N VAL A 34 -3.43 -12.88 19.09
CA VAL A 34 -4.58 -12.30 18.41
C VAL A 34 -4.96 -13.17 17.23
N ASP A 35 -6.17 -13.72 17.31
CA ASP A 35 -6.78 -14.48 16.21
C ASP A 35 -7.35 -13.54 15.16
N VAL A 36 -7.01 -13.75 13.89
CA VAL A 36 -7.48 -12.92 12.78
C VAL A 36 -8.26 -13.75 11.77
N THR A 37 -9.50 -13.38 11.53
CA THR A 37 -10.25 -13.77 10.33
C THR A 37 -10.10 -12.67 9.30
N PHE A 38 -9.33 -12.92 8.24
CA PHE A 38 -9.02 -11.96 7.20
C PHE A 38 -9.93 -12.16 5.99
N VAL A 39 -10.75 -11.19 5.67
CA VAL A 39 -11.69 -11.24 4.55
C VAL A 39 -11.09 -10.51 3.36
N VAL A 40 -11.11 -11.15 2.20
CA VAL A 40 -10.73 -10.56 0.91
C VAL A 40 -11.90 -10.64 -0.07
N PRO A 41 -12.03 -9.70 -1.03
CA PRO A 41 -13.06 -9.80 -2.06
C PRO A 41 -12.96 -11.09 -2.86
N HIS A 42 -11.76 -11.48 -3.26
CA HIS A 42 -11.46 -12.68 -4.00
C HIS A 42 -10.25 -13.41 -3.43
N ALA A 43 -10.43 -14.67 -3.05
CA ALA A 43 -9.35 -15.58 -2.68
C ALA A 43 -9.15 -16.63 -3.78
N TYR A 44 -7.89 -16.95 -4.06
CA TYR A 44 -7.48 -17.90 -5.10
C TYR A 44 -7.34 -19.33 -4.58
N GLY A 45 -7.32 -19.50 -3.24
CA GLY A 45 -7.24 -20.80 -2.57
C GLY A 45 -5.82 -21.26 -2.25
N ASP A 46 -4.80 -20.46 -2.59
CA ASP A 46 -3.38 -20.72 -2.31
C ASP A 46 -2.76 -19.69 -1.34
N GLU A 47 -3.60 -18.88 -0.68
CA GLU A 47 -3.17 -17.92 0.31
C GLU A 47 -2.50 -18.59 1.53
N ASP A 48 -1.48 -17.92 2.07
CA ASP A 48 -0.75 -18.41 3.24
C ASP A 48 -1.58 -18.26 4.53
N GLN A 49 -2.30 -19.30 4.90
CA GLN A 49 -3.19 -19.33 6.07
C GLN A 49 -2.52 -19.80 7.38
N ARG A 50 -1.18 -19.89 7.44
CA ARG A 50 -0.47 -20.37 8.65
C ARG A 50 -0.67 -19.52 9.89
N PHE A 51 -1.04 -18.26 9.72
CA PHE A 51 -1.14 -17.26 10.81
C PHE A 51 -2.48 -16.53 10.86
N THR A 52 -3.37 -16.81 9.92
CA THR A 52 -4.67 -16.17 9.82
C THR A 52 -5.61 -17.07 9.03
N HIS A 53 -6.91 -16.96 9.32
CA HIS A 53 -7.92 -17.62 8.51
C HIS A 53 -8.36 -16.64 7.40
N VAL A 54 -8.17 -17.00 6.13
CA VAL A 54 -8.58 -16.19 4.98
C VAL A 54 -9.96 -16.63 4.51
N LEU A 55 -10.89 -15.68 4.44
CA LEU A 55 -12.26 -15.88 3.99
C LEU A 55 -12.47 -15.16 2.66
N ASN A 56 -13.00 -15.90 1.67
CA ASN A 56 -13.36 -15.38 0.35
C ASN A 56 -14.76 -14.77 0.38
N ALA A 57 -14.88 -13.45 0.17
CA ALA A 57 -16.17 -12.78 0.13
C ALA A 57 -17.04 -13.24 -1.04
N SER A 58 -16.45 -13.71 -2.15
CA SER A 58 -17.19 -14.27 -3.29
C SER A 58 -17.97 -15.55 -2.95
N ASP A 59 -17.59 -16.26 -1.87
CA ASP A 59 -18.28 -17.48 -1.45
C ASP A 59 -19.47 -17.21 -0.52
N VAL A 60 -19.63 -15.96 -0.07
CA VAL A 60 -20.70 -15.58 0.87
C VAL A 60 -21.93 -15.10 0.12
N GLU A 61 -23.08 -15.71 0.42
CA GLU A 61 -24.38 -15.27 -0.11
C GLU A 61 -24.87 -14.04 0.65
N ALA A 62 -25.02 -12.92 -0.05
CA ALA A 62 -25.61 -11.70 0.50
C ALA A 62 -27.14 -11.72 0.34
N LEU A 63 -27.85 -11.35 1.41
CA LEU A 63 -29.31 -11.20 1.39
C LEU A 63 -29.65 -9.75 1.04
N TYR A 64 -30.30 -9.52 -0.10
CA TYR A 64 -30.86 -8.23 -0.51
C TYR A 64 -32.33 -8.16 -0.10
N GLY A 65 -32.74 -7.07 0.54
CA GLY A 65 -34.19 -6.77 0.71
C GLY A 65 -34.81 -7.15 2.04
N SER A 66 -34.06 -7.38 3.12
CA SER A 66 -34.66 -7.39 4.46
C SER A 66 -34.67 -5.96 5.02
N THR A 67 -35.87 -5.37 5.13
CA THR A 67 -36.13 -4.09 5.77
C THR A 67 -35.35 -3.93 7.09
N GLY A 68 -34.45 -2.95 7.12
CA GLY A 68 -33.66 -2.61 8.32
C GLY A 68 -32.18 -2.98 8.29
N SER A 69 -31.63 -3.43 7.18
CA SER A 69 -30.20 -3.66 7.06
C SER A 69 -29.47 -2.34 6.74
N GLY A 70 -28.47 -1.95 7.53
CA GLY A 70 -27.65 -0.76 7.31
C GLY A 70 -26.89 -0.75 5.96
N ALA A 71 -27.08 -1.76 5.11
CA ALA A 71 -26.56 -1.85 3.75
C ALA A 71 -27.30 -0.91 2.79
N ASP A 72 -28.62 -0.77 2.94
CA ASP A 72 -29.43 0.08 2.04
C ASP A 72 -29.06 1.56 2.21
N ASP A 73 -28.86 2.03 3.44
CA ASP A 73 -28.42 3.39 3.76
C ASP A 73 -26.96 3.69 3.28
N ILE A 74 -26.11 2.67 3.20
CA ILE A 74 -24.75 2.79 2.63
C ILE A 74 -24.83 2.90 1.11
N LEU A 75 -25.65 2.08 0.46
CA LEU A 75 -25.85 2.10 -0.99
C LEU A 75 -26.55 3.38 -1.45
N GLU A 76 -27.56 3.88 -0.71
CA GLU A 76 -28.23 5.15 -1.01
C GLU A 76 -27.28 6.36 -0.90
N LYS A 77 -26.38 6.35 0.08
CA LYS A 77 -25.36 7.42 0.25
C LYS A 77 -24.18 7.30 -0.70
N MET A 78 -24.00 6.16 -1.34
CA MET A 78 -23.10 5.95 -2.45
C MET A 78 -23.82 6.34 -3.75
N SER A 79 -24.23 7.61 -3.89
CA SER A 79 -24.68 8.12 -5.18
C SER A 79 -23.48 8.06 -6.13
N PHE A 80 -23.54 7.08 -7.05
CA PHE A 80 -22.55 6.93 -8.13
C PHE A 80 -22.71 8.07 -9.11
N ILE A 81 -22.10 9.21 -8.81
CA ILE A 81 -21.90 10.24 -9.81
C ILE A 81 -20.76 9.70 -10.68
N HIS A 82 -21.11 9.33 -11.90
CA HIS A 82 -20.14 8.98 -12.92
C HIS A 82 -19.36 10.25 -13.27
N ILE A 83 -18.23 10.45 -12.58
CA ILE A 83 -17.28 11.48 -12.94
C ILE A 83 -16.20 10.80 -13.76
N ASP A 84 -16.01 11.28 -14.99
CA ASP A 84 -14.91 10.92 -15.85
C ASP A 84 -13.56 11.29 -15.20
N SER A 85 -13.08 10.45 -14.29
CA SER A 85 -11.72 10.57 -13.80
C SER A 85 -10.88 9.42 -14.36
N ASN A 86 -9.92 9.76 -15.22
CA ASN A 86 -8.98 8.82 -15.82
C ASN A 86 -7.94 8.26 -14.82
N MET A 87 -8.16 8.38 -13.53
CA MET A 87 -7.25 7.90 -12.50
C MET A 87 -7.78 6.63 -11.86
N VAL A 88 -7.36 5.50 -12.40
CA VAL A 88 -7.53 4.20 -11.75
C VAL A 88 -6.23 3.89 -11.01
N PRO A 89 -6.21 3.89 -9.66
CA PRO A 89 -5.00 3.50 -8.92
C PRO A 89 -4.73 2.01 -9.15
N TYR A 90 -3.45 1.66 -9.38
CA TYR A 90 -2.96 0.27 -9.42
C TYR A 90 -3.22 -0.56 -10.69
N ILE A 91 -3.29 0.01 -11.88
CA ILE A 91 -3.33 -0.77 -13.14
C ILE A 91 -2.00 -0.75 -13.89
N SER A 92 -1.72 -1.82 -14.65
CA SER A 92 -0.57 -1.85 -15.56
C SER A 92 -0.79 -0.92 -16.77
N PRO A 93 0.27 -0.52 -17.49
CA PRO A 93 0.12 0.27 -18.71
C PRO A 93 -0.78 -0.38 -19.77
N GLU A 94 -0.69 -1.70 -19.93
CA GLU A 94 -1.49 -2.48 -20.86
C GLU A 94 -2.97 -2.53 -20.45
N GLU A 95 -3.23 -2.66 -19.15
CA GLU A 95 -4.59 -2.62 -18.59
C GLU A 95 -5.19 -1.21 -18.72
N TYR A 96 -4.37 -0.16 -18.57
CA TYR A 96 -4.80 1.23 -18.75
C TYR A 96 -5.17 1.54 -20.20
N GLU A 97 -4.38 1.07 -21.17
CA GLU A 97 -4.70 1.22 -22.61
C GLU A 97 -5.98 0.47 -22.98
N GLN A 98 -6.14 -0.78 -22.51
CA GLN A 98 -7.38 -1.56 -22.70
C GLN A 98 -8.58 -0.93 -22.00
N TYR A 99 -8.38 -0.28 -20.86
CA TYR A 99 -9.42 0.48 -20.16
C TYR A 99 -9.89 1.67 -20.97
N GLN A 100 -8.96 2.47 -21.52
CA GLN A 100 -9.30 3.60 -22.39
C GLN A 100 -10.07 3.16 -23.65
N GLU A 101 -9.67 2.07 -24.28
CA GLU A 101 -10.37 1.55 -25.47
C GLU A 101 -11.78 1.03 -25.17
N ARG A 102 -12.01 0.42 -24.03
CA ARG A 102 -13.34 -0.08 -23.61
C ARG A 102 -14.28 1.05 -23.16
N TYR A 103 -13.74 2.03 -22.47
CA TYR A 103 -14.51 3.16 -21.96
C TYR A 103 -15.12 4.03 -23.07
N VAL A 104 -14.35 4.23 -24.14
CA VAL A 104 -14.83 4.96 -25.34
C VAL A 104 -15.94 4.20 -26.08
N LYS A 105 -16.06 2.88 -25.89
CA LYS A 105 -17.03 2.03 -26.60
C LYS A 105 -18.30 1.69 -25.81
N SER A 106 -18.35 1.86 -24.51
CA SER A 106 -19.46 1.37 -23.68
C SER A 106 -20.26 2.48 -22.97
N GLY A 107 -20.95 3.32 -23.72
CA GLY A 107 -21.93 4.25 -23.17
C GLY A 107 -23.21 3.55 -22.67
N GLN A 108 -23.16 2.65 -21.70
CA GLN A 108 -24.38 2.02 -21.16
C GLN A 108 -24.47 1.94 -19.65
N LYS A 109 -25.58 2.49 -19.17
CA LYS A 109 -26.15 2.35 -17.82
C LYS A 109 -26.63 0.92 -17.60
N VAL A 110 -26.39 0.33 -16.43
CA VAL A 110 -27.20 -0.78 -15.95
C VAL A 110 -27.40 -0.67 -14.44
N TRP A 111 -28.59 -0.34 -14.03
CA TRP A 111 -29.19 -0.77 -12.76
C TRP A 111 -30.66 -1.02 -13.00
N SER A 112 -31.14 -2.24 -12.80
CA SER A 112 -32.55 -2.54 -12.61
C SER A 112 -32.76 -3.01 -11.17
N THR A 113 -33.57 -2.26 -10.46
CA THR A 113 -34.09 -2.63 -9.14
C THR A 113 -35.28 -3.56 -9.36
N THR A 114 -35.11 -4.86 -9.22
CA THR A 114 -36.14 -5.81 -8.83
C THR A 114 -35.51 -7.19 -8.74
N ASP A 115 -35.33 -7.65 -7.52
CA ASP A 115 -35.58 -9.01 -7.05
C ASP A 115 -34.82 -9.26 -5.74
N ALA A 116 -35.58 -9.43 -4.66
CA ALA A 116 -35.10 -9.82 -3.34
C ALA A 116 -34.67 -11.30 -3.35
N TRP A 117 -33.46 -11.60 -3.81
CA TRP A 117 -32.96 -12.97 -3.86
C TRP A 117 -31.54 -13.05 -3.25
N LYS A 118 -31.20 -14.21 -2.70
CA LYS A 118 -29.84 -14.54 -2.30
C LYS A 118 -28.92 -14.40 -3.52
N GLN A 119 -28.00 -13.48 -3.48
CA GLN A 119 -27.07 -13.23 -4.59
C GLN A 119 -25.63 -13.42 -4.12
N ARG A 120 -24.86 -14.20 -4.88
CA ARG A 120 -23.41 -14.24 -4.76
C ARG A 120 -22.80 -13.21 -5.70
N TYR A 121 -21.92 -12.39 -5.17
CA TYR A 121 -21.15 -11.44 -5.96
C TYR A 121 -19.81 -12.05 -6.33
N THR A 122 -19.48 -12.04 -7.62
CA THR A 122 -18.15 -12.40 -8.08
C THR A 122 -17.28 -11.15 -8.09
N PHE A 123 -16.21 -11.17 -7.34
CA PHE A 123 -15.23 -10.09 -7.30
C PHE A 123 -14.02 -10.45 -8.16
N SER A 124 -13.46 -9.47 -8.85
CA SER A 124 -12.20 -9.65 -9.58
C SER A 124 -10.99 -9.64 -8.63
N GLY A 125 -11.11 -8.95 -7.50
CA GLY A 125 -10.01 -8.69 -6.56
C GLY A 125 -8.91 -7.81 -7.17
N LYS A 126 -9.15 -7.23 -8.35
CA LYS A 126 -8.20 -6.40 -9.09
C LYS A 126 -8.56 -4.93 -9.01
N TYR A 127 -7.57 -4.08 -9.28
CA TYR A 127 -7.74 -2.63 -9.35
C TYR A 127 -8.15 -2.25 -10.79
N GLY A 128 -9.40 -2.50 -11.16
CA GLY A 128 -9.92 -2.34 -12.52
C GLY A 128 -11.01 -1.28 -12.64
N ALA A 129 -11.62 -1.22 -13.82
CA ALA A 129 -12.66 -0.25 -14.18
C ALA A 129 -13.89 -0.26 -13.25
N ASN A 130 -14.23 -1.42 -12.66
CA ASN A 130 -15.40 -1.61 -11.79
C ASN A 130 -15.04 -1.51 -10.30
N LEU A 131 -13.90 -0.92 -9.95
CA LEU A 131 -13.39 -0.92 -8.58
C LEU A 131 -14.37 -0.31 -7.57
N MET A 132 -15.01 0.81 -7.92
CA MET A 132 -15.99 1.46 -7.04
C MET A 132 -17.21 0.58 -6.80
N GLU A 133 -17.68 -0.14 -7.84
CA GLU A 133 -18.78 -1.09 -7.74
C GLU A 133 -18.39 -2.29 -6.85
N GLU A 134 -17.17 -2.81 -7.00
CA GLU A 134 -16.67 -3.88 -6.14
C GLU A 134 -16.58 -3.44 -4.68
N VAL A 135 -16.11 -2.22 -4.41
CA VAL A 135 -16.08 -1.64 -3.06
C VAL A 135 -17.47 -1.57 -2.43
N ALA A 136 -18.49 -1.15 -3.21
CA ALA A 136 -19.86 -1.11 -2.75
C ALA A 136 -20.42 -2.51 -2.45
N ARG A 137 -20.24 -3.44 -3.37
CA ARG A 137 -20.65 -4.84 -3.21
C ARG A 137 -19.96 -5.51 -2.03
N TYR A 138 -18.69 -5.19 -1.81
CA TYR A 138 -17.94 -5.71 -0.68
C TYR A 138 -18.53 -5.27 0.66
N ALA A 139 -19.04 -4.03 0.76
CA ALA A 139 -19.75 -3.57 1.94
C ALA A 139 -21.06 -4.36 2.20
N VAL A 140 -21.79 -4.71 1.15
CA VAL A 140 -23.00 -5.55 1.27
C VAL A 140 -22.67 -6.95 1.78
N VAL A 141 -21.62 -7.57 1.22
CA VAL A 141 -21.17 -8.90 1.65
C VAL A 141 -20.64 -8.86 3.09
N ALA A 142 -19.98 -7.78 3.50
CA ALA A 142 -19.46 -7.61 4.86
C ALA A 142 -20.54 -7.64 5.93
N VAL A 143 -21.76 -7.16 5.62
CA VAL A 143 -22.93 -7.32 6.51
C VAL A 143 -23.21 -8.80 6.81
N GLN A 144 -23.24 -9.63 5.76
CA GLN A 144 -23.53 -11.06 5.91
C GLN A 144 -22.38 -11.81 6.60
N VAL A 145 -21.12 -11.45 6.27
CA VAL A 145 -19.94 -11.99 6.95
C VAL A 145 -20.02 -11.72 8.46
N ALA A 146 -20.32 -10.47 8.84
CA ALA A 146 -20.41 -10.09 10.25
C ALA A 146 -21.56 -10.82 10.97
N LYS A 147 -22.70 -11.05 10.31
CA LYS A 147 -23.82 -11.84 10.85
C LYS A 147 -23.43 -13.31 11.00
N ASN A 148 -22.80 -13.92 9.99
CA ASN A 148 -22.39 -15.34 10.03
C ASN A 148 -21.34 -15.60 11.12
N LEU A 149 -20.54 -14.60 11.46
CA LEU A 149 -19.49 -14.65 12.48
C LEU A 149 -19.92 -14.00 13.81
N GLU A 150 -21.22 -13.82 14.03
CA GLU A 150 -21.73 -13.23 15.27
C GLU A 150 -21.18 -13.97 16.51
N GLY A 151 -20.68 -13.20 17.50
CA GLY A 151 -20.05 -13.77 18.70
C GLY A 151 -18.64 -14.35 18.49
N GLN A 152 -18.13 -14.39 17.26
CA GLN A 152 -16.81 -14.96 16.94
C GLN A 152 -15.69 -13.93 16.78
N PHE A 153 -16.00 -12.62 16.89
CA PHE A 153 -15.00 -11.55 16.88
C PHE A 153 -15.32 -10.47 17.91
N ASP A 154 -14.28 -9.77 18.33
CA ASP A 154 -14.32 -8.78 19.40
C ASP A 154 -14.15 -7.34 18.87
N VAL A 155 -13.46 -7.18 17.72
CA VAL A 155 -13.16 -5.92 17.06
C VAL A 155 -13.10 -6.11 15.54
N ILE A 156 -13.41 -5.05 14.81
CA ILE A 156 -13.34 -4.97 13.34
C ILE A 156 -12.13 -4.12 12.97
N HIS A 157 -11.37 -4.55 11.95
CA HIS A 157 -10.25 -3.80 11.40
C HIS A 157 -10.36 -3.71 9.87
N ALA A 158 -10.32 -2.51 9.29
CA ALA A 158 -10.43 -2.29 7.85
C ALA A 158 -9.22 -1.52 7.31
N HIS A 159 -8.70 -1.95 6.16
CA HIS A 159 -7.47 -1.46 5.56
C HIS A 159 -7.73 -0.63 4.31
N ASP A 160 -7.38 0.66 4.34
CA ASP A 160 -7.57 1.64 3.29
C ASP A 160 -9.02 1.81 2.81
N TRP A 161 -9.24 2.77 1.96
CA TRP A 161 -10.55 3.19 1.46
C TRP A 161 -11.36 2.06 0.81
N LEU A 162 -10.68 1.10 0.19
CA LEU A 162 -11.33 -0.06 -0.46
C LEU A 162 -12.18 -0.90 0.50
N THR A 163 -11.86 -0.88 1.78
CA THR A 163 -12.49 -1.74 2.80
C THR A 163 -13.25 -0.95 3.87
N TYR A 164 -13.17 0.38 3.86
CA TYR A 164 -13.77 1.19 4.92
C TYR A 164 -15.30 1.04 4.98
N TYR A 165 -15.98 0.97 3.84
CA TYR A 165 -17.43 0.72 3.84
C TYR A 165 -17.78 -0.68 4.33
N ALA A 166 -16.95 -1.69 4.05
CA ALA A 166 -17.11 -3.03 4.63
C ALA A 166 -16.99 -3.00 6.17
N GLY A 167 -15.98 -2.28 6.69
CA GLY A 167 -15.82 -2.07 8.13
C GLY A 167 -17.00 -1.35 8.77
N ILE A 168 -17.50 -0.27 8.16
CA ILE A 168 -18.68 0.47 8.64
C ILE A 168 -19.91 -0.42 8.66
N ALA A 169 -20.13 -1.19 7.58
CA ALA A 169 -21.26 -2.10 7.46
C ALA A 169 -21.24 -3.19 8.55
N ALA A 170 -20.08 -3.80 8.75
CA ALA A 170 -19.88 -4.80 9.80
C ALA A 170 -20.08 -4.21 11.22
N LYS A 171 -19.58 -2.99 11.50
CA LYS A 171 -19.81 -2.27 12.77
C LYS A 171 -21.29 -2.06 13.03
N ARG A 172 -22.04 -1.60 12.05
CA ARG A 172 -23.48 -1.30 12.19
C ARG A 172 -24.31 -2.54 12.58
N VAL A 173 -24.01 -3.70 12.01
CA VAL A 173 -24.80 -4.92 12.25
C VAL A 173 -24.36 -5.70 13.49
N SER A 174 -23.10 -5.59 13.87
CA SER A 174 -22.54 -6.36 15.01
C SER A 174 -22.43 -5.57 16.30
N GLY A 175 -22.48 -4.22 16.24
CA GLY A 175 -22.21 -3.34 17.38
C GLY A 175 -20.77 -3.42 17.89
N LYS A 176 -19.85 -4.07 17.16
CA LYS A 176 -18.43 -4.18 17.55
C LYS A 176 -17.65 -2.93 17.15
N PRO A 177 -16.61 -2.54 17.90
CA PRO A 177 -15.81 -1.38 17.61
C PRO A 177 -15.04 -1.57 16.29
N LEU A 178 -14.85 -0.47 15.55
CA LEU A 178 -14.14 -0.42 14.27
C LEU A 178 -12.83 0.34 14.42
N VAL A 179 -11.74 -0.29 14.02
CA VAL A 179 -10.45 0.34 13.78
C VAL A 179 -10.23 0.42 12.26
N VAL A 180 -9.82 1.56 11.73
CA VAL A 180 -9.39 1.68 10.34
C VAL A 180 -7.90 1.94 10.27
N HIS A 181 -7.24 1.37 9.28
CA HIS A 181 -5.80 1.52 9.05
C HIS A 181 -5.59 2.27 7.73
N MET A 182 -4.93 3.42 7.81
CA MET A 182 -4.59 4.24 6.66
C MET A 182 -3.17 3.93 6.23
N HIS A 183 -3.03 3.25 5.08
CA HIS A 183 -1.74 2.93 4.47
C HIS A 183 -1.29 3.99 3.47
N ALA A 184 -2.24 4.63 2.75
CA ALA A 184 -1.98 5.75 1.87
C ALA A 184 -3.25 6.57 1.69
N THR A 185 -3.14 7.89 1.81
CA THR A 185 -4.25 8.81 1.57
C THR A 185 -4.36 9.17 0.09
N GLU A 186 -5.51 9.71 -0.32
CA GLU A 186 -5.66 10.25 -1.67
C GLU A 186 -4.70 11.41 -1.93
N TYR A 187 -4.37 12.21 -0.89
CA TYR A 187 -3.35 13.26 -0.99
C TYR A 187 -1.95 12.71 -1.29
N ASP A 188 -1.61 11.52 -0.80
CA ASP A 188 -0.33 10.87 -1.14
C ASP A 188 -0.30 10.45 -2.62
N ARG A 189 -1.44 10.03 -3.17
CA ARG A 189 -1.54 9.53 -4.55
C ARG A 189 -1.58 10.63 -5.60
N SER A 190 -2.32 11.70 -5.34
CA SER A 190 -2.67 12.73 -6.33
C SER A 190 -2.29 14.16 -5.93
N GLY A 191 -1.63 14.37 -4.79
CA GLY A 191 -1.31 15.70 -4.26
C GLY A 191 -2.59 16.49 -3.98
N GLU A 192 -2.65 17.74 -4.45
CA GLU A 192 -3.83 18.59 -4.25
C GLU A 192 -4.98 18.29 -5.23
N ASN A 193 -4.75 17.47 -6.26
CA ASN A 193 -5.76 17.08 -7.24
C ASN A 193 -6.48 15.79 -6.83
N VAL A 194 -7.11 15.82 -5.66
CA VAL A 194 -7.74 14.64 -5.05
C VAL A 194 -8.95 14.12 -5.83
N ASN A 195 -9.07 12.81 -5.96
CA ASN A 195 -10.30 12.17 -6.38
C ASN A 195 -11.34 12.34 -5.26
N THR A 196 -12.39 13.11 -5.53
CA THR A 196 -13.40 13.49 -4.53
C THR A 196 -14.20 12.28 -3.99
N GLN A 197 -14.39 11.23 -4.79
CA GLN A 197 -15.06 10.01 -4.36
C GLN A 197 -14.20 9.21 -3.38
N VAL A 198 -12.91 9.00 -3.72
CA VAL A 198 -11.98 8.32 -2.83
C VAL A 198 -11.82 9.10 -1.53
N TYR A 199 -11.62 10.43 -1.62
CA TYR A 199 -11.56 11.30 -0.45
C TYR A 199 -12.80 11.17 0.45
N ALA A 200 -13.99 11.14 -0.15
CA ALA A 200 -15.23 11.01 0.61
C ALA A 200 -15.32 9.66 1.35
N ILE A 201 -14.89 8.56 0.72
CA ILE A 201 -14.84 7.23 1.35
C ILE A 201 -13.81 7.20 2.48
N GLU A 202 -12.60 7.72 2.23
CA GLU A 202 -11.55 7.81 3.26
C GLU A 202 -12.04 8.60 4.47
N ARG A 203 -12.62 9.78 4.23
CA ARG A 203 -13.17 10.64 5.28
C ARG A 203 -14.29 9.95 6.05
N ALA A 204 -15.25 9.33 5.35
CA ALA A 204 -16.36 8.61 5.99
C ALA A 204 -15.86 7.46 6.87
N GLY A 205 -14.90 6.66 6.38
CA GLY A 205 -14.31 5.55 7.12
C GLY A 205 -13.61 5.99 8.39
N MET A 206 -12.75 6.99 8.29
CA MET A 206 -11.99 7.51 9.42
C MET A 206 -12.88 8.17 10.49
N HIS A 207 -13.93 8.89 10.08
CA HIS A 207 -14.88 9.49 11.01
C HIS A 207 -15.78 8.45 11.71
N ALA A 208 -16.20 7.39 11.02
CA ALA A 208 -17.03 6.31 11.56
C ALA A 208 -16.26 5.35 12.48
N ALA A 209 -14.95 5.23 12.31
CA ALA A 209 -14.11 4.36 13.14
C ALA A 209 -13.99 4.85 14.59
N ASP A 210 -13.73 3.97 15.54
CA ASP A 210 -13.45 4.31 16.94
C ASP A 210 -11.99 4.74 17.11
N ARG A 211 -11.08 4.19 16.32
CA ARG A 211 -9.67 4.63 16.19
C ARG A 211 -9.22 4.52 14.73
N VAL A 212 -8.27 5.39 14.39
CA VAL A 212 -7.57 5.39 13.11
C VAL A 212 -6.10 5.08 13.37
N ILE A 213 -5.57 4.05 12.74
CA ILE A 213 -4.14 3.77 12.74
C ILE A 213 -3.55 4.39 11.48
N ALA A 214 -2.53 5.22 11.65
CA ALA A 214 -1.74 5.78 10.55
C ALA A 214 -0.35 5.15 10.54
N VAL A 215 0.16 4.82 9.35
CA VAL A 215 1.46 4.13 9.20
C VAL A 215 2.68 5.00 9.51
N SER A 216 2.48 6.31 9.69
CA SER A 216 3.54 7.28 10.05
C SER A 216 2.93 8.54 10.66
N ASN A 217 3.77 9.38 11.27
CA ASN A 217 3.35 10.72 11.70
C ASN A 217 3.05 11.63 10.50
N LEU A 218 3.73 11.44 9.37
CA LEU A 218 3.42 12.09 8.11
C LEU A 218 1.95 11.83 7.73
N THR A 219 1.55 10.56 7.64
CA THR A 219 0.17 10.16 7.35
C THR A 219 -0.80 10.63 8.43
N ARG A 220 -0.43 10.52 9.72
CA ARG A 220 -1.24 11.03 10.84
C ARG A 220 -1.57 12.51 10.68
N ASN A 221 -0.57 13.32 10.33
CA ASN A 221 -0.76 14.75 10.13
C ASN A 221 -1.68 15.06 8.95
N ILE A 222 -1.61 14.31 7.85
CA ILE A 222 -2.54 14.42 6.73
C ILE A 222 -3.97 14.08 7.19
N VAL A 223 -4.16 12.98 7.91
CA VAL A 223 -5.45 12.53 8.44
C VAL A 223 -6.09 13.60 9.34
N ILE A 224 -5.32 14.22 10.21
CA ILE A 224 -5.81 15.27 11.11
C ILE A 224 -6.12 16.55 10.32
N ASN A 225 -5.16 17.03 9.53
CA ASN A 225 -5.24 18.37 8.95
C ASN A 225 -6.10 18.45 7.68
N ARG A 226 -6.14 17.35 6.87
CA ARG A 226 -6.86 17.34 5.58
C ARG A 226 -8.23 16.66 5.66
N TYR A 227 -8.40 15.69 6.56
CA TYR A 227 -9.68 14.98 6.73
C TYR A 227 -10.46 15.44 7.96
N GLY A 228 -9.87 16.26 8.83
CA GLY A 228 -10.50 16.80 10.04
C GLY A 228 -10.79 15.73 11.09
N VAL A 229 -10.02 14.65 11.13
CA VAL A 229 -10.15 13.61 12.16
C VAL A 229 -9.55 14.11 13.47
N PRO A 230 -10.24 13.97 14.62
CA PRO A 230 -9.70 14.36 15.92
C PRO A 230 -8.37 13.68 16.24
N ALA A 231 -7.40 14.46 16.74
CA ALA A 231 -6.02 13.99 16.94
C ALA A 231 -5.88 12.85 17.97
N ASP A 232 -6.78 12.80 18.96
CA ASP A 232 -6.87 11.76 19.99
C ASP A 232 -7.39 10.42 19.45
N LYS A 233 -8.06 10.47 18.30
CA LYS A 233 -8.56 9.29 17.59
C LYS A 233 -7.49 8.63 16.71
N VAL A 234 -6.40 9.33 16.35
CA VAL A 234 -5.38 8.87 15.40
C VAL A 234 -4.12 8.41 16.12
N VAL A 235 -3.77 7.15 15.93
CA VAL A 235 -2.59 6.50 16.52
C VAL A 235 -1.59 6.16 15.43
N THR A 236 -0.32 6.54 15.62
CA THR A 236 0.76 6.17 14.69
C THR A 236 1.30 4.79 15.05
N VAL A 237 1.28 3.88 14.07
CA VAL A 237 1.97 2.58 14.15
C VAL A 237 2.78 2.38 12.88
N HIS A 238 4.08 2.54 12.98
CA HIS A 238 4.99 2.36 11.84
C HIS A 238 4.97 0.92 11.34
N ASN A 239 5.04 0.75 10.02
CA ASN A 239 5.25 -0.54 9.41
C ASN A 239 6.64 -1.10 9.76
N ALA A 240 6.85 -2.37 9.47
CA ALA A 240 8.11 -3.06 9.70
C ALA A 240 8.52 -3.85 8.45
N VAL A 241 9.63 -4.56 8.53
CA VAL A 241 10.10 -5.42 7.46
C VAL A 241 10.16 -6.87 7.92
N ARG A 242 10.00 -7.79 6.97
CA ARG A 242 10.11 -9.23 7.22
C ARG A 242 11.52 -9.69 6.88
N PHE A 243 12.16 -10.39 7.80
CA PHE A 243 13.34 -11.19 7.51
C PHE A 243 12.89 -12.56 6.97
N ALA A 244 13.10 -12.82 5.67
CA ALA A 244 12.90 -14.16 5.13
C ALA A 244 14.00 -15.08 5.64
N ALA A 245 13.63 -16.25 6.12
CA ALA A 245 14.61 -17.32 6.38
C ALA A 245 14.98 -17.94 5.03
N GLY A 246 16.22 -17.76 4.59
CA GLY A 246 16.75 -18.38 3.38
C GLY A 246 17.83 -17.49 2.75
N GLN A 247 19.00 -18.06 2.54
CA GLN A 247 20.04 -17.44 1.72
C GLN A 247 19.66 -17.68 0.26
N CYS A 248 19.15 -16.64 -0.41
CA CYS A 248 19.11 -16.65 -1.87
C CYS A 248 20.55 -16.65 -2.38
N LYS A 249 20.87 -17.55 -3.33
CA LYS A 249 22.18 -17.53 -3.99
C LYS A 249 22.38 -16.14 -4.62
N MET A 250 23.52 -15.51 -4.36
CA MET A 250 23.84 -14.23 -4.97
C MET A 250 23.78 -14.37 -6.49
N PRO A 251 23.02 -13.50 -7.19
CA PRO A 251 22.99 -13.52 -8.64
C PRO A 251 24.34 -13.12 -9.20
N GLU A 252 24.71 -13.71 -10.36
CA GLU A 252 25.94 -13.29 -11.06
C GLU A 252 25.75 -11.89 -11.62
N ARG A 253 26.73 -11.03 -11.34
CA ARG A 253 26.75 -9.66 -11.82
C ARG A 253 27.47 -9.64 -13.18
N GLY A 254 26.71 -9.51 -14.25
CA GLY A 254 27.26 -9.53 -15.63
C GLY A 254 27.96 -8.23 -16.07
N VAL A 255 28.12 -7.24 -15.16
CA VAL A 255 28.73 -5.93 -15.46
C VAL A 255 29.55 -5.44 -14.25
N ASP A 256 30.63 -4.72 -14.53
CA ASP A 256 31.48 -4.08 -13.50
C ASP A 256 30.95 -2.70 -13.08
N ASP A 257 30.03 -2.12 -13.87
CA ASP A 257 29.42 -0.82 -13.58
C ASP A 257 28.70 -0.82 -12.22
N LYS A 258 28.71 0.31 -11.53
CA LYS A 258 27.89 0.51 -10.33
C LYS A 258 26.41 0.56 -10.70
N ILE A 259 25.55 -0.02 -9.87
CA ILE A 259 24.10 -0.10 -10.13
C ILE A 259 23.36 0.73 -9.09
N VAL A 260 22.64 1.75 -9.57
CA VAL A 260 21.73 2.58 -8.77
C VAL A 260 20.29 2.23 -9.12
N THR A 261 19.51 1.86 -8.13
CA THR A 261 18.19 1.28 -8.35
C THR A 261 17.07 2.12 -7.75
N PHE A 262 15.99 2.27 -8.53
CA PHE A 262 14.67 2.71 -8.11
C PHE A 262 13.72 1.51 -8.18
N LEU A 263 12.92 1.28 -7.15
CA LEU A 263 11.86 0.26 -7.13
C LEU A 263 10.56 0.87 -6.66
N GLY A 264 9.52 0.76 -7.46
CA GLY A 264 8.17 1.20 -7.09
C GLY A 264 7.27 1.39 -8.29
N ARG A 265 6.02 1.80 -8.03
CA ARG A 265 5.13 2.24 -9.09
C ARG A 265 5.72 3.45 -9.80
N ILE A 266 5.67 3.47 -11.12
CA ILE A 266 6.18 4.59 -11.90
C ILE A 266 5.05 5.61 -12.07
N THR A 267 4.79 6.34 -10.99
CA THR A 267 3.71 7.34 -10.84
C THR A 267 4.28 8.63 -10.24
N TYR A 268 3.52 9.73 -10.34
CA TYR A 268 3.90 11.02 -9.76
C TYR A 268 4.32 10.89 -8.28
N GLN A 269 3.56 10.15 -7.50
CA GLN A 269 3.81 9.93 -6.07
C GLN A 269 5.24 9.44 -5.77
N LYS A 270 5.78 8.57 -6.61
CA LYS A 270 7.10 7.94 -6.42
C LYS A 270 8.27 8.75 -6.96
N GLY A 271 8.01 9.84 -7.67
CA GLY A 271 9.00 10.80 -8.12
C GLY A 271 10.03 10.28 -9.15
N PRO A 272 9.60 9.49 -10.17
CA PRO A 272 10.55 8.92 -11.14
C PRO A 272 11.32 9.98 -11.93
N ASP A 273 10.74 11.16 -12.15
CA ASP A 273 11.42 12.25 -12.87
C ASP A 273 12.65 12.73 -12.10
N TYR A 274 12.57 12.86 -10.77
CA TYR A 274 13.70 13.28 -9.94
C TYR A 274 14.85 12.29 -9.99
N PHE A 275 14.53 10.99 -10.04
CA PHE A 275 15.54 9.93 -10.22
C PHE A 275 16.24 10.05 -11.57
N VAL A 276 15.51 10.29 -12.65
CA VAL A 276 16.07 10.45 -14.01
C VAL A 276 16.94 11.69 -14.12
N GLU A 277 16.49 12.83 -13.55
CA GLU A 277 17.29 14.06 -13.57
C GLU A 277 18.58 13.91 -12.76
N ALA A 278 18.52 13.26 -11.59
CA ALA A 278 19.73 12.96 -10.81
C ALA A 278 20.68 12.02 -11.54
N ALA A 279 20.14 10.98 -12.22
CA ALA A 279 20.92 10.07 -13.04
C ALA A 279 21.72 10.81 -14.13
N ALA A 280 21.07 11.74 -14.84
CA ALA A 280 21.73 12.54 -15.87
C ALA A 280 22.88 13.40 -15.30
N LYS A 281 22.74 13.91 -14.09
CA LYS A 281 23.79 14.67 -13.42
C LYS A 281 24.96 13.78 -12.98
N VAL A 282 24.67 12.60 -12.40
CA VAL A 282 25.70 11.63 -11.98
C VAL A 282 26.50 11.14 -13.17
N LEU A 283 25.84 10.78 -14.28
CA LEU A 283 26.51 10.24 -15.48
C LEU A 283 27.48 11.23 -16.14
N LYS A 284 27.31 12.53 -15.94
CA LYS A 284 28.30 13.55 -16.38
C LYS A 284 29.61 13.46 -15.65
N LYS A 285 29.61 12.97 -14.38
CA LYS A 285 30.79 12.86 -13.53
C LYS A 285 31.34 11.43 -13.49
N VAL A 286 30.46 10.42 -13.55
CA VAL A 286 30.81 9.00 -13.39
C VAL A 286 30.13 8.19 -14.49
N PRO A 287 30.78 7.91 -15.64
CA PRO A 287 30.16 7.26 -16.78
C PRO A 287 29.95 5.75 -16.59
N ASN A 288 30.65 5.11 -15.64
CA ASN A 288 30.54 3.67 -15.35
C ASN A 288 29.48 3.35 -14.29
N VAL A 289 28.32 3.99 -14.40
CA VAL A 289 27.14 3.75 -13.57
C VAL A 289 25.96 3.35 -14.44
N ARG A 290 25.16 2.41 -13.96
CA ARG A 290 23.89 2.04 -14.57
C ARG A 290 22.75 2.38 -13.63
N PHE A 291 21.69 2.90 -14.18
CA PHE A 291 20.46 3.20 -13.47
C PHE A 291 19.40 2.17 -13.82
N VAL A 292 18.78 1.59 -12.81
CA VAL A 292 17.73 0.57 -12.97
C VAL A 292 16.43 1.12 -12.39
N MET A 293 15.38 1.15 -13.22
CA MET A 293 14.04 1.49 -12.78
C MET A 293 13.16 0.25 -12.85
N ALA A 294 12.83 -0.28 -11.68
CA ALA A 294 12.01 -1.47 -11.52
C ALA A 294 10.60 -1.09 -11.11
N GLY A 295 9.62 -1.47 -11.93
CA GLY A 295 8.21 -1.19 -11.71
C GLY A 295 7.44 -0.91 -12.99
N SER A 296 6.16 -0.56 -12.82
CA SER A 296 5.26 -0.13 -13.88
C SER A 296 4.38 1.01 -13.38
N GLY A 297 3.75 1.75 -14.27
CA GLY A 297 2.84 2.85 -13.93
C GLY A 297 2.55 3.75 -15.12
N ASP A 298 1.64 4.69 -14.90
CA ASP A 298 1.15 5.64 -15.90
C ASP A 298 2.23 6.58 -16.46
N MET A 299 3.30 6.83 -15.69
CA MET A 299 4.42 7.67 -16.12
C MET A 299 5.50 6.91 -16.92
N MET A 300 5.41 5.60 -17.13
CA MET A 300 6.45 4.80 -17.81
C MET A 300 6.85 5.41 -19.16
N ASN A 301 5.88 5.67 -20.06
CA ASN A 301 6.14 6.24 -21.37
C ASN A 301 6.73 7.67 -21.31
N HIS A 302 6.35 8.45 -20.31
CA HIS A 302 6.92 9.78 -20.05
C HIS A 302 8.40 9.66 -19.68
N VAL A 303 8.71 8.78 -18.75
CA VAL A 303 10.07 8.57 -18.23
C VAL A 303 11.01 8.02 -19.32
N ILE A 304 10.57 7.05 -20.12
CA ILE A 304 11.35 6.52 -21.25
C ILE A 304 11.72 7.64 -22.24
N ARG A 305 10.74 8.48 -22.58
CA ARG A 305 10.98 9.65 -23.45
C ARG A 305 11.94 10.65 -22.80
N ARG A 306 11.86 10.85 -21.50
CA ARG A 306 12.75 11.75 -20.77
C ARG A 306 14.19 11.25 -20.77
N VAL A 307 14.40 9.96 -20.49
CA VAL A 307 15.71 9.28 -20.54
C VAL A 307 16.35 9.42 -21.94
N ALA A 308 15.56 9.20 -22.99
CA ALA A 308 16.03 9.35 -24.37
C ALA A 308 16.42 10.81 -24.70
N ARG A 309 15.62 11.79 -24.28
CA ARG A 309 15.93 13.23 -24.49
C ARG A 309 17.18 13.68 -23.75
N LEU A 310 17.49 13.10 -22.61
CA LEU A 310 18.70 13.38 -21.84
C LEU A 310 19.95 12.67 -22.40
N GLY A 311 19.78 11.77 -23.37
CA GLY A 311 20.88 11.04 -23.99
C GLY A 311 21.55 10.01 -23.10
N ILE A 312 20.81 9.44 -22.13
CA ILE A 312 21.33 8.47 -21.14
C ILE A 312 20.73 7.07 -21.28
N ALA A 313 20.08 6.78 -22.41
CA ALA A 313 19.36 5.52 -22.62
C ALA A 313 20.25 4.28 -22.57
N ASP A 314 21.52 4.38 -22.96
CA ASP A 314 22.52 3.30 -22.91
C ASP A 314 22.94 2.93 -21.48
N ARG A 315 22.67 3.79 -20.51
CA ARG A 315 22.99 3.64 -19.09
C ARG A 315 21.74 3.41 -18.21
N PHE A 316 20.55 3.36 -18.82
CA PHE A 316 19.29 3.27 -18.12
C PHE A 316 18.54 1.98 -18.48
N HIS A 317 18.09 1.21 -17.47
CA HIS A 317 17.41 -0.07 -17.65
C HIS A 317 16.04 -0.06 -17.00
N PHE A 318 15.02 -0.47 -17.75
CA PHE A 318 13.67 -0.66 -17.28
C PHE A 318 13.39 -2.16 -17.18
N THR A 319 13.11 -2.66 -15.97
CA THR A 319 12.88 -4.10 -15.76
C THR A 319 11.42 -4.50 -15.90
N GLY A 320 10.50 -3.53 -15.90
CA GLY A 320 9.08 -3.81 -15.67
C GLY A 320 8.80 -4.18 -14.23
N PHE A 321 7.62 -4.75 -13.96
CA PHE A 321 7.18 -5.11 -12.63
C PHE A 321 7.88 -6.37 -12.12
N LEU A 322 8.55 -6.29 -10.96
CA LEU A 322 9.23 -7.40 -10.31
C LEU A 322 8.40 -7.95 -9.15
N ARG A 323 8.51 -9.25 -8.88
CA ARG A 323 7.80 -9.95 -7.79
C ARG A 323 8.71 -10.87 -6.99
N GLY A 324 8.40 -11.01 -5.71
CA GLY A 324 9.00 -12.04 -4.84
C GLY A 324 10.53 -12.05 -4.87
N GLU A 325 11.11 -13.16 -5.32
CA GLU A 325 12.56 -13.36 -5.36
C GLU A 325 13.29 -12.41 -6.31
N ASP A 326 12.65 -11.95 -7.39
CA ASP A 326 13.29 -11.07 -8.36
C ASP A 326 13.53 -9.66 -7.78
N VAL A 327 12.66 -9.18 -6.89
CA VAL A 327 12.89 -7.97 -6.11
C VAL A 327 14.15 -8.14 -5.23
N HIS A 328 14.27 -9.28 -4.57
CA HIS A 328 15.42 -9.56 -3.71
C HIS A 328 16.73 -9.67 -4.51
N LYS A 329 16.72 -10.37 -5.66
CA LYS A 329 17.86 -10.45 -6.59
C LYS A 329 18.28 -9.06 -7.09
N MET A 330 17.31 -8.22 -7.44
CA MET A 330 17.58 -6.86 -7.88
C MET A 330 18.29 -6.05 -6.79
N PHE A 331 17.83 -6.11 -5.54
CA PHE A 331 18.52 -5.45 -4.43
C PHE A 331 19.94 -5.99 -4.23
N GLN A 332 20.14 -7.31 -4.32
CA GLN A 332 21.47 -7.92 -4.20
C GLN A 332 22.46 -7.45 -5.29
N LEU A 333 21.95 -7.07 -6.48
CA LEU A 333 22.76 -6.51 -7.57
C LEU A 333 23.00 -5.00 -7.42
N SER A 334 22.27 -4.31 -6.54
CA SER A 334 22.30 -2.86 -6.40
C SER A 334 23.45 -2.41 -5.49
N ASP A 335 24.12 -1.31 -5.86
CA ASP A 335 25.09 -0.63 -5.01
C ASP A 335 24.45 0.51 -4.19
N VAL A 336 23.37 1.11 -4.71
CA VAL A 336 22.60 2.17 -4.04
C VAL A 336 21.13 2.02 -4.41
N TYR A 337 20.25 2.16 -3.43
CA TYR A 337 18.83 2.26 -3.64
C TYR A 337 18.34 3.69 -3.42
N VAL A 338 17.47 4.18 -4.29
CA VAL A 338 16.94 5.56 -4.25
C VAL A 338 15.43 5.56 -4.26
N MET A 339 14.82 6.23 -3.29
CA MET A 339 13.37 6.45 -3.18
C MET A 339 13.07 7.96 -3.11
N PRO A 340 12.97 8.66 -4.25
CA PRO A 340 12.75 10.11 -4.30
C PRO A 340 11.26 10.46 -4.31
N SER A 341 10.46 9.79 -3.47
CA SER A 341 9.00 9.94 -3.46
C SER A 341 8.57 11.35 -3.08
N VAL A 342 7.60 11.89 -3.81
CA VAL A 342 6.94 13.17 -3.52
C VAL A 342 6.16 13.10 -2.21
N SER A 343 5.46 11.99 -2.00
CA SER A 343 4.80 11.63 -0.75
C SER A 343 4.84 10.12 -0.58
N GLU A 344 5.47 9.67 0.50
CA GLU A 344 5.55 8.25 0.82
C GLU A 344 4.97 8.02 2.21
N PRO A 345 3.77 7.44 2.33
CA PRO A 345 3.14 7.23 3.63
C PRO A 345 4.02 6.52 4.64
N PHE A 346 4.73 5.47 4.19
CA PHE A 346 5.77 4.84 5.00
C PHE A 346 7.01 4.52 4.15
N GLY A 347 6.96 3.51 3.26
CA GLY A 347 8.08 3.05 2.44
C GLY A 347 8.74 1.78 3.01
N ILE A 348 8.25 0.61 2.60
CA ILE A 348 8.83 -0.69 3.02
C ILE A 348 10.08 -1.02 2.20
N SER A 349 10.12 -0.62 0.94
CA SER A 349 11.23 -0.94 0.01
C SER A 349 12.62 -0.46 0.46
N PRO A 350 12.82 0.70 1.11
CA PRO A 350 14.11 1.04 1.70
C PRO A 350 14.56 0.05 2.77
N LEU A 351 13.63 -0.46 3.58
CA LEU A 351 13.95 -1.47 4.61
C LEU A 351 14.37 -2.80 3.98
N GLU A 352 13.74 -3.18 2.86
CA GLU A 352 14.11 -4.38 2.08
C GLU A 352 15.48 -4.23 1.43
N ALA A 353 15.81 -3.04 0.91
CA ALA A 353 17.13 -2.72 0.38
C ALA A 353 18.22 -2.78 1.46
N MET A 354 18.01 -2.12 2.61
CA MET A 354 18.95 -2.15 3.75
C MET A 354 19.18 -3.57 4.24
N ARG A 355 18.13 -4.39 4.31
CA ARG A 355 18.23 -5.80 4.66
C ARG A 355 19.06 -6.61 3.65
N SER A 356 19.10 -6.16 2.41
CA SER A 356 19.91 -6.76 1.33
C SER A 356 21.32 -6.17 1.26
N ASN A 357 21.77 -5.47 2.29
CA ASN A 357 23.06 -4.78 2.39
C ASN A 357 23.25 -3.67 1.33
N VAL A 358 22.18 -2.95 1.02
CA VAL A 358 22.22 -1.83 0.08
C VAL A 358 22.01 -0.52 0.84
N PRO A 359 22.91 0.46 0.71
CA PRO A 359 22.73 1.79 1.29
C PRO A 359 21.58 2.50 0.57
N VAL A 360 20.78 3.28 1.31
CA VAL A 360 19.56 3.88 0.80
C VAL A 360 19.60 5.40 0.85
N ILE A 361 19.05 6.01 -0.20
CA ILE A 361 18.75 7.43 -0.27
C ILE A 361 17.23 7.56 -0.32
N ILE A 362 16.65 8.28 0.61
CA ILE A 362 15.19 8.42 0.74
C ILE A 362 14.77 9.88 0.77
N SER A 363 13.56 10.13 0.30
CA SER A 363 12.92 11.43 0.46
C SER A 363 12.62 11.70 1.95
N LYS A 364 12.86 12.94 2.40
CA LYS A 364 12.41 13.42 3.71
C LYS A 364 10.88 13.38 3.84
N GLN A 365 10.17 13.45 2.70
CA GLN A 365 8.71 13.37 2.60
C GLN A 365 8.22 11.91 2.61
N SER A 366 8.80 11.10 3.47
CA SER A 366 8.44 9.69 3.65
C SER A 366 8.33 9.33 5.13
N GLY A 367 7.36 8.48 5.47
CA GLY A 367 7.18 8.00 6.84
C GLY A 367 8.35 7.16 7.35
N VAL A 368 9.05 6.45 6.45
CA VAL A 368 10.24 5.67 6.83
C VAL A 368 11.41 6.57 7.28
N ALA A 369 11.44 7.84 6.84
CA ALA A 369 12.42 8.81 7.31
C ALA A 369 12.29 9.13 8.81
N GLU A 370 11.14 8.84 9.42
CA GLU A 370 10.90 9.01 10.85
C GLU A 370 11.61 7.95 11.71
N VAL A 371 11.93 6.80 11.14
CA VAL A 371 12.43 5.62 11.87
C VAL A 371 13.81 5.16 11.44
N LEU A 372 14.41 5.78 10.40
CA LEU A 372 15.74 5.46 9.91
C LEU A 372 16.71 6.61 10.19
N ASP A 373 17.76 6.37 10.94
CA ASP A 373 18.88 7.32 11.13
C ASP A 373 20.00 7.09 10.11
N TYR A 374 20.19 5.83 9.70
CA TYR A 374 21.22 5.43 8.75
C TYR A 374 20.69 5.28 7.31
N ALA A 375 19.96 6.31 6.87
CA ALA A 375 19.59 6.54 5.48
C ALA A 375 19.97 7.97 5.08
N VAL A 376 20.44 8.18 3.86
CA VAL A 376 20.67 9.54 3.35
C VAL A 376 19.30 10.15 3.05
N LYS A 377 18.95 11.25 3.71
CA LYS A 377 17.64 11.91 3.60
C LYS A 377 17.78 13.19 2.81
N VAL A 378 17.09 13.29 1.66
CA VAL A 378 17.09 14.46 0.78
C VAL A 378 15.67 14.94 0.54
N ASP A 379 15.50 16.21 0.21
CA ASP A 379 14.22 16.68 -0.30
C ASP A 379 14.04 16.19 -1.74
N TYR A 380 12.87 15.63 -2.10
CA TYR A 380 12.69 14.99 -3.41
C TYR A 380 12.92 15.93 -4.59
N TRP A 381 12.66 17.24 -4.41
CA TRP A 381 12.86 18.26 -5.43
C TRP A 381 14.30 18.73 -5.58
N ASP A 382 15.17 18.45 -4.59
CA ASP A 382 16.57 18.81 -4.63
C ASP A 382 17.38 17.77 -5.42
N VAL A 383 17.29 17.87 -6.73
CA VAL A 383 17.95 16.96 -7.67
C VAL A 383 19.48 17.01 -7.53
N ASP A 384 20.05 18.15 -7.11
CA ASP A 384 21.51 18.30 -6.91
C ASP A 384 21.94 17.53 -5.67
N ALA A 385 21.26 17.70 -4.54
CA ALA A 385 21.53 16.92 -3.35
C ALA A 385 21.34 15.42 -3.57
N LEU A 386 20.33 15.03 -4.36
CA LEU A 386 20.08 13.63 -4.73
C LEU A 386 21.25 13.07 -5.56
N ALA A 387 21.71 13.81 -6.55
CA ALA A 387 22.84 13.42 -7.40
C ALA A 387 24.15 13.34 -6.58
N ASP A 388 24.41 14.29 -5.69
CA ASP A 388 25.60 14.31 -4.84
C ASP A 388 25.57 13.17 -3.81
N ALA A 389 24.40 12.82 -3.26
CA ALA A 389 24.23 11.66 -2.38
C ALA A 389 24.54 10.34 -3.12
N ILE A 390 24.02 10.17 -4.34
CA ILE A 390 24.34 9.01 -5.19
C ILE A 390 25.84 8.96 -5.47
N TYR A 391 26.43 10.07 -5.89
CA TYR A 391 27.86 10.18 -6.15
C TYR A 391 28.69 9.79 -4.92
N GLY A 392 28.34 10.32 -3.75
CA GLY A 392 29.04 10.06 -2.49
C GLY A 392 29.04 8.57 -2.13
N LEU A 393 27.89 7.90 -2.21
CA LEU A 393 27.79 6.47 -1.89
C LEU A 393 28.50 5.57 -2.91
N ILE A 394 28.59 5.98 -4.17
CA ILE A 394 29.31 5.22 -5.22
C ILE A 394 30.82 5.39 -5.09
N GLN A 395 31.30 6.61 -4.85
CA GLN A 395 32.71 6.94 -4.90
C GLN A 395 33.46 6.68 -3.59
N TYR A 396 32.77 6.66 -2.47
CA TYR A 396 33.40 6.47 -1.15
C TYR A 396 32.94 5.16 -0.50
N PRO A 397 33.64 4.01 -0.76
CA PRO A 397 33.27 2.70 -0.23
C PRO A 397 33.16 2.64 1.29
N ALA A 398 34.01 3.40 2.01
CA ALA A 398 33.95 3.49 3.46
C ALA A 398 32.65 4.13 3.96
N LEU A 399 32.19 5.16 3.28
CA LEU A 399 30.90 5.80 3.57
C LEU A 399 29.74 4.83 3.30
N ALA A 400 29.72 4.20 2.13
CA ALA A 400 28.69 3.20 1.81
C ALA A 400 28.69 2.03 2.80
N GLY A 401 29.87 1.51 3.16
CA GLY A 401 30.03 0.44 4.14
C GLY A 401 29.50 0.80 5.53
N MET A 402 29.68 2.05 5.97
CA MET A 402 29.09 2.55 7.22
C MET A 402 27.55 2.51 7.16
N PHE A 403 26.95 3.04 6.08
CA PHE A 403 25.48 3.02 5.92
C PHE A 403 24.94 1.59 5.83
N VAL A 404 25.63 0.68 5.14
CA VAL A 404 25.25 -0.74 5.07
C VAL A 404 25.26 -1.38 6.47
N SER A 405 26.38 -1.25 7.20
CA SER A 405 26.54 -1.91 8.49
C SER A 405 25.55 -1.39 9.53
N LYS A 406 25.45 -0.07 9.66
CA LYS A 406 24.57 0.57 10.62
C LYS A 406 23.10 0.46 10.22
N GLY A 407 22.80 0.59 8.93
CA GLY A 407 21.44 0.41 8.42
C GLY A 407 20.91 -1.01 8.61
N LEU A 408 21.75 -2.04 8.43
CA LEU A 408 21.36 -3.42 8.70
C LEU A 408 21.04 -3.64 10.19
N GLU A 409 21.86 -3.08 11.10
CA GLU A 409 21.60 -3.11 12.54
C GLU A 409 20.25 -2.45 12.88
N GLU A 410 19.99 -1.28 12.31
CA GLU A 410 18.76 -0.51 12.53
C GLU A 410 17.52 -1.25 12.02
N VAL A 411 17.53 -1.71 10.77
CA VAL A 411 16.38 -2.39 10.16
C VAL A 411 16.06 -3.72 10.85
N THR A 412 17.04 -4.38 11.46
CA THR A 412 16.85 -5.63 12.22
C THR A 412 15.97 -5.43 13.46
N ASN A 413 15.93 -4.21 13.98
CA ASN A 413 15.11 -3.85 15.14
C ASN A 413 13.66 -3.44 14.75
N LEU A 414 13.37 -3.21 13.47
CA LEU A 414 12.02 -2.89 13.00
C LEU A 414 11.21 -4.16 12.74
N LYS A 415 10.54 -4.68 13.77
CA LYS A 415 9.86 -5.98 13.74
C LYS A 415 8.34 -5.84 13.70
N TRP A 416 7.69 -6.67 12.87
CA TRP A 416 6.23 -6.74 12.84
C TRP A 416 5.60 -7.15 14.18
N ASN A 417 6.30 -7.89 15.03
CA ASN A 417 5.80 -8.24 16.37
C ASN A 417 5.58 -6.99 17.23
N ASP A 418 6.48 -6.01 17.15
CA ASP A 418 6.41 -4.79 17.95
C ASP A 418 5.32 -3.84 17.41
N ALA A 419 5.19 -3.75 16.09
CA ALA A 419 4.08 -3.04 15.46
C ALA A 419 2.73 -3.68 15.83
N ALA A 420 2.63 -5.00 15.77
CA ALA A 420 1.42 -5.74 16.12
C ALA A 420 1.06 -5.62 17.62
N ALA A 421 2.05 -5.56 18.51
CA ALA A 421 1.80 -5.31 19.94
C ALA A 421 1.15 -3.95 20.17
N LYS A 422 1.60 -2.90 19.45
CA LYS A 422 0.97 -1.57 19.49
C LYS A 422 -0.46 -1.61 18.95
N ILE A 423 -0.70 -2.32 17.84
CA ILE A 423 -2.03 -2.51 17.26
C ILE A 423 -2.95 -3.23 18.26
N LYS A 424 -2.47 -4.28 18.93
CA LYS A 424 -3.22 -4.98 19.98
C LYS A 424 -3.64 -4.05 21.10
N THR A 425 -2.77 -3.14 21.55
CA THR A 425 -3.11 -2.13 22.55
C THR A 425 -4.26 -1.22 22.09
N VAL A 426 -4.29 -0.84 20.79
CA VAL A 426 -5.41 -0.07 20.22
C VAL A 426 -6.70 -0.87 20.25
N TYR A 427 -6.67 -2.17 19.93
CA TYR A 427 -7.84 -3.03 20.02
C TYR A 427 -8.37 -3.15 21.44
N GLU A 428 -7.48 -3.37 22.41
CA GLU A 428 -7.84 -3.46 23.84
C GLU A 428 -8.54 -2.19 24.32
N ALA A 429 -8.04 -1.02 23.90
CA ALA A 429 -8.63 0.26 24.24
C ALA A 429 -10.05 0.40 23.70
N VAL A 430 -10.27 0.18 22.37
CA VAL A 430 -11.59 0.33 21.76
C VAL A 430 -12.60 -0.70 22.26
N ILE A 431 -12.18 -1.94 22.54
CA ILE A 431 -13.05 -2.98 23.13
C ILE A 431 -13.50 -2.56 24.54
N LYS A 432 -12.59 -2.00 25.35
CA LYS A 432 -12.90 -1.52 26.71
C LYS A 432 -13.85 -0.34 26.70
N GLU A 433 -13.66 0.58 25.75
CA GLU A 433 -14.54 1.76 25.56
C GLU A 433 -15.94 1.33 25.12
N ASN A 434 -16.04 0.42 24.15
CA ASN A 434 -17.31 -0.09 23.62
C ASN A 434 -18.16 -0.82 24.68
N LYS A 435 -17.53 -1.50 25.66
CA LYS A 435 -18.24 -2.19 26.77
C LYS A 435 -18.82 -1.23 27.78
N LYS A 436 -18.44 0.05 27.77
CA LYS A 436 -18.92 1.07 28.69
C LYS A 436 -20.10 1.88 28.16
N GLN A 437 -20.34 1.78 26.85
CA GLN A 437 -21.51 2.34 26.16
C GLN A 437 -22.67 1.33 26.15
#